data_7d2b5bc319e08f5274106e44eb624f37
#
_entry.id   7d2b5bc319e08f5274106e44eb624f37
#
_cell.length_a   1.000
_cell.length_b   1.000
_cell.length_c   1.000
_cell.angle_alpha   90.00
_cell.angle_beta   90.00
_cell.angle_gamma   90.00
#
_symmetry.space_group_name_H-M   'P 1'
#
loop_
_entity.id
_entity.type
_entity.pdbx_description
1 polymer ?
#
loop_
_entity_poly.entity_id
_entity_poly.type
_entity_poly.pdbx_seq_one_letter_code
_entity_poly.pdbx_strand_id
1 'polypeptide(L)'
;MLNLLGKITRAALIPCLLAAGAGACAQQTEPPPPGPATPEQPAPQLTVFPHSDSARWLLSGQANIIFQAHPGFPSPYSGPNSLLARGEYKTSLVGTLFAGYQLVRNPRFETDLIYDEESAAGRGISEALGLAGFTNLDVVRNPNLGPVPYLARVEVHQTIGLTSKLVDQQRSQFSLATKVPERRLDLRFGKMGLPDFLDANGPGSDSHLQFMNWTVDNNGAWDYAADTRGYTYAFIAEYDDADWSARYAIALMPTIANGIDLEWNLRRASGQNVELEYRKTPLAFVLPAERKGTVRLLGYVNHANMGDYRVQNLLALAARAKGNPAATPVITAHPFATTVKYGIGLNFEQELTQDLRVFGRFGWNEGQHESYAYTEVDQTFELGGDLAGNRWGRANDKLGLVGVSNAIKRDHQNYLALGGLGFLLGDGKLSYAREDILETYYTAHTWRGLFTSLDAQLIAHPGYNQARGPVAVFSVRTHVDF
;
A
#
# COMPACT_ATOMS: atom_id res chain seq x y z
N MET A 1 20.40 -14.44 30.61
CA MET A 1 20.29 -13.30 29.71
C MET A 1 18.95 -13.26 28.97
N LEU A 2 18.07 -14.21 29.20
CA LEU A 2 16.73 -14.32 28.56
C LEU A 2 15.57 -13.71 29.39
N ASN A 3 15.85 -13.17 30.56
CA ASN A 3 14.79 -12.63 31.45
C ASN A 3 14.66 -11.10 31.44
N LEU A 4 15.40 -10.40 30.56
CA LEU A 4 15.31 -8.93 30.46
C LEU A 4 14.39 -8.45 29.33
N LEU A 5 14.12 -9.27 28.32
CA LEU A 5 13.25 -8.91 27.18
C LEU A 5 11.75 -9.07 27.45
N GLY A 6 11.36 -9.86 28.44
CA GLY A 6 9.96 -10.08 28.80
C GLY A 6 9.30 -8.98 29.65
N LYS A 7 10.06 -7.96 30.06
CA LYS A 7 9.51 -6.84 30.88
C LYS A 7 9.46 -5.50 30.16
N ILE A 8 9.89 -5.41 28.91
CA ILE A 8 9.92 -4.14 28.14
C ILE A 8 8.60 -3.92 27.38
N THR A 9 7.75 -4.93 27.24
CA THR A 9 6.51 -4.86 26.47
C THR A 9 5.30 -4.31 27.22
N ARG A 10 5.44 -3.85 28.46
CA ARG A 10 4.30 -3.30 29.23
C ARG A 10 4.48 -1.88 29.80
N ALA A 11 5.61 -1.20 29.55
CA ALA A 11 5.89 0.08 30.24
C ALA A 11 6.63 1.14 29.42
N ALA A 12 6.50 1.16 28.11
CA ALA A 12 7.17 2.18 27.29
C ALA A 12 6.28 2.76 26.17
N LEU A 13 5.06 3.12 26.54
CA LEU A 13 4.22 4.00 25.74
C LEU A 13 3.66 5.09 26.66
N ILE A 14 4.25 6.31 26.51
CA ILE A 14 4.01 7.57 27.22
C ILE A 14 4.94 7.72 28.48
N PRO A 15 5.96 8.60 28.51
CA PRO A 15 5.90 10.01 28.22
C PRO A 15 7.18 10.60 27.56
N CYS A 16 7.04 11.22 26.43
CA CYS A 16 8.04 12.18 25.91
C CYS A 16 7.38 13.32 25.13
N LEU A 17 6.39 13.94 25.74
CA LEU A 17 5.75 15.14 25.20
C LEU A 17 5.26 16.02 26.35
N LEU A 18 6.21 16.59 27.12
CA LEU A 18 5.93 17.76 27.98
C LEU A 18 7.24 18.23 28.64
N ALA A 19 8.02 19.03 27.92
CA ALA A 19 8.94 20.01 28.52
C ALA A 19 9.55 20.92 27.44
N ALA A 20 8.89 22.02 27.15
CA ALA A 20 9.52 23.27 26.71
C ALA A 20 8.50 24.40 26.78
N GLY A 21 8.33 24.94 27.92
CA GLY A 21 7.64 26.20 28.15
C GLY A 21 8.39 27.00 29.19
N ALA A 22 9.31 27.85 28.74
CA ALA A 22 9.83 28.95 29.57
C ALA A 22 9.89 30.17 28.67
N GLY A 23 9.03 31.16 29.01
CA GLY A 23 8.93 32.42 28.31
C GLY A 23 10.17 33.28 28.48
N ALA A 24 10.51 33.96 27.40
CA ALA A 24 11.35 35.15 27.44
C ALA A 24 10.59 36.27 26.75
N CYS A 25 10.29 37.29 27.51
CA CYS A 25 9.75 38.55 27.06
C CYS A 25 10.85 39.24 26.23
N ALA A 26 10.65 39.40 24.93
CA ALA A 26 11.56 40.16 24.08
C ALA A 26 10.86 41.42 23.59
N GLN A 27 11.55 42.53 23.80
CA GLN A 27 11.21 43.86 23.31
C GLN A 27 11.08 43.88 21.79
N GLN A 28 10.03 44.53 21.31
CA GLN A 28 9.86 44.83 19.88
C GLN A 28 10.92 45.83 19.44
N THR A 29 11.86 45.35 18.63
CA THR A 29 12.69 46.21 17.77
C THR A 29 12.11 46.16 16.37
N GLU A 30 11.92 47.32 15.74
CA GLU A 30 11.51 47.43 14.34
C GLU A 30 12.42 46.55 13.42
N PRO A 31 11.83 45.83 12.47
CA PRO A 31 12.64 45.01 11.53
C PRO A 31 13.47 45.95 10.64
N PRO A 32 14.72 45.60 10.38
CA PRO A 32 15.55 46.33 9.43
C PRO A 32 14.91 46.27 8.01
N PRO A 33 15.13 47.28 7.15
CA PRO A 33 14.58 47.28 5.80
C PRO A 33 15.04 46.03 5.04
N PRO A 34 14.17 45.46 4.16
CA PRO A 34 14.52 44.26 3.42
C PRO A 34 15.77 44.49 2.59
N GLY A 35 16.80 43.71 2.88
CA GLY A 35 18.00 43.63 2.05
C GLY A 35 17.65 43.17 0.62
N PRO A 36 18.54 43.39 -0.36
CA PRO A 36 18.31 42.95 -1.73
C PRO A 36 17.95 41.47 -1.71
N ALA A 37 16.81 41.13 -2.35
CA ALA A 37 16.32 39.77 -2.46
C ALA A 37 17.44 38.87 -3.00
N THR A 38 17.88 37.92 -2.19
CA THR A 38 18.78 36.86 -2.66
C THR A 38 18.07 36.18 -3.84
N PRO A 39 18.72 35.94 -4.98
CA PRO A 39 18.09 35.22 -6.08
C PRO A 39 17.53 33.90 -5.53
N GLU A 40 16.22 33.73 -5.66
CA GLU A 40 15.52 32.51 -5.28
C GLU A 40 16.19 31.36 -6.05
N GLN A 41 16.84 30.43 -5.35
CA GLN A 41 17.43 29.28 -6.02
C GLN A 41 16.29 28.51 -6.68
N PRO A 42 16.43 28.17 -7.98
CA PRO A 42 15.41 27.41 -8.67
C PRO A 42 15.11 26.12 -7.88
N ALA A 43 13.82 25.82 -7.72
CA ALA A 43 13.39 24.61 -7.05
C ALA A 43 14.12 23.39 -7.64
N PRO A 44 14.59 22.45 -6.81
CA PRO A 44 15.31 21.28 -7.30
C PRO A 44 14.43 20.47 -8.25
N GLN A 45 15.01 20.09 -9.39
CA GLN A 45 14.32 19.26 -10.38
C GLN A 45 14.21 17.83 -9.85
N LEU A 46 12.98 17.32 -9.68
CA LEU A 46 12.70 16.00 -9.14
C LEU A 46 12.54 14.91 -10.22
N THR A 47 12.65 15.29 -11.51
CA THR A 47 12.68 14.36 -12.66
C THR A 47 13.94 14.61 -13.49
N VAL A 48 14.41 13.59 -14.21
CA VAL A 48 15.59 13.73 -15.10
C VAL A 48 15.32 14.76 -16.20
N PHE A 49 14.11 14.75 -16.76
CA PHE A 49 13.65 15.70 -17.77
C PHE A 49 12.51 16.56 -17.23
N PRO A 50 12.46 17.86 -17.57
CA PRO A 50 11.36 18.71 -17.16
C PRO A 50 10.09 18.36 -17.95
N HIS A 51 8.95 18.34 -17.28
CA HIS A 51 7.63 18.18 -17.90
C HIS A 51 6.89 19.50 -17.96
N SER A 52 6.25 19.78 -19.10
CA SER A 52 5.50 21.02 -19.28
C SER A 52 4.08 20.90 -18.73
N ASP A 53 3.70 21.79 -17.82
CA ASP A 53 2.33 21.87 -17.29
C ASP A 53 1.31 22.38 -18.35
N SER A 54 1.79 23.00 -19.43
CA SER A 54 0.93 23.55 -20.49
C SER A 54 0.69 22.60 -21.66
N ALA A 55 1.46 21.52 -21.79
CA ALA A 55 1.31 20.56 -22.87
C ALA A 55 0.02 19.72 -22.71
N ARG A 56 -0.63 19.37 -23.82
CA ARG A 56 -1.80 18.47 -23.82
C ARG A 56 -1.44 17.01 -23.63
N TRP A 57 -0.17 16.69 -23.63
CA TRP A 57 0.35 15.33 -23.46
C TRP A 57 1.35 15.29 -22.30
N LEU A 58 1.45 14.14 -21.69
CA LEU A 58 2.48 13.78 -20.73
C LEU A 58 3.17 12.53 -21.26
N LEU A 59 4.49 12.53 -21.23
CA LEU A 59 5.30 11.32 -21.40
C LEU A 59 6.35 11.37 -20.31
N SER A 60 6.32 10.40 -19.44
CA SER A 60 7.26 10.25 -18.34
C SER A 60 7.48 8.78 -18.04
N GLY A 61 8.31 8.46 -17.09
CA GLY A 61 8.52 7.09 -16.70
C GLY A 61 9.32 7.01 -15.42
N GLN A 62 9.42 5.81 -14.89
CA GLN A 62 10.20 5.50 -13.72
C GLN A 62 10.92 4.17 -13.85
N ALA A 63 12.00 4.03 -13.11
CA ALA A 63 12.68 2.75 -12.93
C ALA A 63 13.05 2.58 -11.46
N ASN A 64 12.72 1.42 -10.90
CA ASN A 64 12.97 1.10 -9.51
C ASN A 64 13.74 -0.22 -9.41
N ILE A 65 14.87 -0.21 -8.72
CA ILE A 65 15.70 -1.38 -8.48
C ILE A 65 15.83 -1.56 -6.97
N ILE A 66 15.42 -2.72 -6.46
CA ILE A 66 15.47 -3.02 -5.03
C ILE A 66 16.30 -4.27 -4.79
N PHE A 67 17.41 -4.12 -4.08
CA PHE A 67 18.17 -5.21 -3.49
C PHE A 67 17.66 -5.45 -2.08
N GLN A 68 17.31 -6.70 -1.75
CA GLN A 68 16.92 -7.11 -0.40
C GLN A 68 17.74 -8.29 0.08
N ALA A 69 18.06 -8.31 1.38
CA ALA A 69 18.76 -9.41 2.01
C ALA A 69 18.26 -9.61 3.44
N HIS A 70 18.25 -10.85 3.89
CA HIS A 70 18.10 -11.18 5.31
C HIS A 70 19.12 -12.23 5.75
N PRO A 71 19.61 -12.17 6.98
CA PRO A 71 20.43 -13.23 7.58
C PRO A 71 19.58 -14.44 7.93
N GLY A 72 20.20 -15.56 8.28
CA GLY A 72 19.49 -16.69 8.83
C GLY A 72 18.77 -16.35 10.13
N PHE A 73 17.61 -16.96 10.35
CA PHE A 73 16.78 -16.76 11.53
C PHE A 73 16.28 -18.11 12.13
N PRO A 74 15.89 -18.16 13.40
CA PRO A 74 15.41 -19.39 14.04
C PRO A 74 14.14 -19.91 13.37
N SER A 75 14.14 -21.18 12.97
CA SER A 75 12.98 -21.87 12.41
C SER A 75 13.14 -23.38 12.59
N PRO A 76 12.33 -24.02 13.44
CA PRO A 76 12.43 -25.46 13.69
C PRO A 76 11.87 -26.32 12.53
N TYR A 77 11.08 -25.72 11.65
CA TYR A 77 10.48 -26.38 10.48
C TYR A 77 10.15 -25.37 9.38
N SER A 78 9.96 -25.89 8.16
CA SER A 78 9.52 -25.11 7.00
C SER A 78 8.53 -25.93 6.16
N GLY A 79 7.55 -25.25 5.59
CA GLY A 79 6.61 -25.79 4.61
C GLY A 79 6.86 -25.22 3.21
N PRO A 80 6.00 -25.57 2.26
CA PRO A 80 6.15 -25.12 0.87
C PRO A 80 6.09 -23.60 0.68
N ASN A 81 5.25 -22.90 1.48
CA ASN A 81 5.08 -21.46 1.43
C ASN A 81 5.73 -20.78 2.65
N SER A 82 6.92 -21.21 3.06
CA SER A 82 7.66 -20.60 4.15
C SER A 82 8.67 -19.58 3.66
N LEU A 83 8.85 -18.49 4.39
CA LEU A 83 10.05 -17.68 4.28
C LEU A 83 11.27 -18.57 4.60
N LEU A 84 12.30 -18.59 3.75
CA LEU A 84 13.48 -19.42 3.95
C LEU A 84 14.23 -19.02 5.21
N ALA A 85 14.49 -19.99 6.10
CA ALA A 85 15.17 -19.70 7.37
C ALA A 85 16.68 -19.45 7.22
N ARG A 86 17.29 -19.89 6.13
CA ARG A 86 18.69 -19.57 5.78
C ARG A 86 18.77 -18.16 5.22
N GLY A 87 19.93 -17.50 5.40
CA GLY A 87 20.16 -16.20 4.78
C GLY A 87 20.03 -16.26 3.25
N GLU A 88 19.40 -15.26 2.69
CA GLU A 88 19.28 -15.08 1.23
C GLU A 88 19.30 -13.61 0.84
N TYR A 89 19.49 -13.37 -0.44
CA TYR A 89 19.34 -12.04 -1.05
C TYR A 89 18.67 -12.18 -2.42
N LYS A 90 17.96 -11.14 -2.82
CA LYS A 90 17.26 -11.04 -4.10
C LYS A 90 17.30 -9.60 -4.61
N THR A 91 17.11 -9.47 -5.92
CA THR A 91 16.97 -8.16 -6.57
C THR A 91 15.71 -8.18 -7.43
N SER A 92 14.89 -7.16 -7.30
CA SER A 92 13.76 -6.89 -8.18
C SER A 92 13.99 -5.60 -8.96
N LEU A 93 13.30 -5.48 -10.09
CA LEU A 93 13.32 -4.30 -10.95
C LEU A 93 11.91 -4.10 -11.50
N VAL A 94 11.43 -2.85 -11.41
CA VAL A 94 10.22 -2.40 -12.10
C VAL A 94 10.57 -1.18 -12.94
N GLY A 95 10.10 -1.14 -14.18
CA GLY A 95 10.15 0.02 -15.04
C GLY A 95 8.77 0.30 -15.59
N THR A 96 8.31 1.56 -15.51
CA THR A 96 7.00 2.00 -15.99
C THR A 96 7.17 3.17 -16.95
N LEU A 97 6.50 3.10 -18.08
CA LEU A 97 6.33 4.21 -19.02
C LEU A 97 4.91 4.76 -18.86
N PHE A 98 4.80 6.04 -18.56
CA PHE A 98 3.54 6.77 -18.43
C PHE A 98 3.30 7.64 -19.66
N ALA A 99 2.14 7.51 -20.28
CA ALA A 99 1.69 8.36 -21.35
C ALA A 99 0.28 8.87 -21.10
N GLY A 100 0.04 10.14 -21.33
CA GLY A 100 -1.27 10.74 -21.16
C GLY A 100 -1.57 11.77 -22.24
N TYR A 101 -2.85 11.92 -22.61
CA TYR A 101 -3.30 12.89 -23.58
C TYR A 101 -4.65 13.50 -23.20
N GLN A 102 -4.71 14.84 -23.13
CA GLN A 102 -5.96 15.58 -22.93
C GLN A 102 -6.75 15.66 -24.23
N LEU A 103 -7.75 14.79 -24.39
CA LEU A 103 -8.67 14.81 -25.55
C LEU A 103 -9.51 16.08 -25.55
N VAL A 104 -10.09 16.42 -24.40
CA VAL A 104 -10.86 17.64 -24.22
C VAL A 104 -10.22 18.45 -23.10
N ARG A 105 -9.81 19.67 -23.41
CA ARG A 105 -9.21 20.61 -22.46
C ARG A 105 -10.18 21.75 -22.16
N ASN A 106 -11.14 21.46 -21.29
CA ASN A 106 -12.09 22.43 -20.79
C ASN A 106 -12.25 22.18 -19.28
N PRO A 107 -11.95 23.15 -18.40
CA PRO A 107 -11.99 22.93 -16.95
C PRO A 107 -13.34 22.40 -16.41
N ARG A 108 -14.44 22.63 -17.13
CA ARG A 108 -15.76 22.12 -16.72
C ARG A 108 -16.10 20.75 -17.30
N PHE A 109 -15.41 20.34 -18.34
CA PHE A 109 -15.62 19.07 -19.03
C PHE A 109 -14.29 18.64 -19.64
N GLU A 110 -13.48 17.93 -18.88
CA GLU A 110 -12.15 17.50 -19.29
C GLU A 110 -12.10 16.01 -19.48
N THR A 111 -11.42 15.58 -20.54
CA THR A 111 -11.25 14.14 -20.84
C THR A 111 -9.79 13.85 -21.07
N ASP A 112 -9.22 12.99 -20.23
CA ASP A 112 -7.86 12.46 -20.35
C ASP A 112 -7.89 11.01 -20.81
N LEU A 113 -6.96 10.64 -21.69
CA LEU A 113 -6.56 9.26 -21.95
C LEU A 113 -5.25 8.99 -21.22
N ILE A 114 -5.22 7.93 -20.44
CA ILE A 114 -4.06 7.48 -19.69
C ILE A 114 -3.62 6.11 -20.21
N TYR A 115 -2.32 5.92 -20.37
CA TYR A 115 -1.72 4.67 -20.80
C TYR A 115 -0.41 4.46 -20.05
N ASP A 116 -0.29 3.30 -19.39
CA ASP A 116 0.96 2.91 -18.72
C ASP A 116 1.35 1.50 -19.16
N GLU A 117 2.61 1.38 -19.56
CA GLU A 117 3.27 0.10 -19.85
C GLU A 117 4.31 -0.17 -18.78
N GLU A 118 4.29 -1.37 -18.22
CA GLU A 118 5.16 -1.75 -17.12
C GLU A 118 5.90 -3.05 -17.41
N SER A 119 7.12 -3.16 -16.91
CA SER A 119 7.93 -4.37 -16.93
C SER A 119 8.43 -4.63 -15.52
N ALA A 120 8.11 -5.81 -14.97
CA ALA A 120 8.61 -6.28 -13.68
C ALA A 120 9.58 -7.46 -13.89
N ALA A 121 10.75 -7.39 -13.28
CA ALA A 121 11.80 -8.39 -13.42
C ALA A 121 12.45 -8.71 -12.07
N GLY A 122 13.27 -9.77 -12.04
CA GLY A 122 13.92 -10.23 -10.81
C GLY A 122 12.97 -11.01 -9.91
N ARG A 123 13.26 -11.04 -8.61
CA ARG A 123 12.50 -11.86 -7.64
C ARG A 123 12.52 -11.22 -6.26
N GLY A 124 11.50 -11.50 -5.46
CA GLY A 124 11.48 -11.23 -4.02
C GLY A 124 12.17 -12.33 -3.20
N ILE A 125 12.53 -12.03 -1.96
CA ILE A 125 13.02 -13.02 -1.01
C ILE A 125 11.98 -14.16 -0.90
N SER A 126 12.47 -15.41 -0.82
CA SER A 126 11.63 -16.62 -0.76
C SER A 126 10.52 -16.68 -1.82
N GLU A 127 10.73 -16.05 -2.99
CA GLU A 127 9.76 -15.99 -4.11
C GLU A 127 8.42 -15.35 -3.70
N ALA A 128 8.46 -14.35 -2.80
CA ALA A 128 7.31 -13.68 -2.18
C ALA A 128 6.41 -14.59 -1.36
N LEU A 129 6.99 -15.54 -0.64
CA LEU A 129 6.28 -16.50 0.21
C LEU A 129 6.64 -16.36 1.68
N GLY A 130 5.70 -16.74 2.55
CA GLY A 130 5.92 -16.93 3.97
C GLY A 130 5.83 -15.68 4.83
N LEU A 131 5.34 -14.57 4.28
CA LEU A 131 5.02 -13.33 4.97
C LEU A 131 3.63 -12.87 4.56
N ALA A 132 2.84 -12.39 5.51
CA ALA A 132 1.56 -11.74 5.22
C ALA A 132 1.79 -10.30 4.74
N GLY A 133 2.61 -9.52 5.46
CA GLY A 133 3.15 -8.25 5.00
C GLY A 133 4.46 -8.46 4.24
N PHE A 134 4.37 -8.72 2.93
CA PHE A 134 5.58 -8.94 2.14
C PHE A 134 6.42 -7.64 2.04
N THR A 135 7.74 -7.79 2.02
CA THR A 135 8.71 -6.71 2.28
C THR A 135 9.00 -5.79 1.09
N ASN A 136 8.39 -6.05 -0.08
CA ASN A 136 8.68 -5.32 -1.32
C ASN A 136 7.48 -5.38 -2.27
N LEU A 137 6.79 -4.25 -2.46
CA LEU A 137 5.58 -4.16 -3.28
C LEU A 137 5.85 -4.40 -4.79
N ASP A 138 7.06 -4.11 -5.27
CA ASP A 138 7.45 -4.30 -6.67
C ASP A 138 7.55 -5.78 -7.09
N VAL A 139 7.41 -6.71 -6.15
CA VAL A 139 7.53 -8.13 -6.44
C VAL A 139 6.20 -8.72 -6.87
N VAL A 140 6.13 -9.22 -8.09
CA VAL A 140 5.01 -10.02 -8.57
C VAL A 140 5.09 -11.42 -7.96
N ARG A 141 4.02 -11.87 -7.27
CA ARG A 141 3.99 -13.16 -6.58
C ARG A 141 4.10 -14.36 -7.53
N ASN A 142 3.77 -14.21 -8.80
CA ASN A 142 3.84 -15.29 -9.78
C ASN A 142 5.20 -15.29 -10.50
N PRO A 143 6.16 -16.14 -10.09
CA PRO A 143 7.52 -16.16 -10.65
C PRO A 143 7.59 -16.64 -12.11
N ASN A 144 6.50 -17.21 -12.64
CA ASN A 144 6.43 -17.68 -14.04
C ASN A 144 6.08 -16.56 -15.02
N LEU A 145 5.71 -15.37 -14.54
CA LEU A 145 5.54 -14.21 -15.40
C LEU A 145 6.93 -13.64 -15.72
N GLY A 146 7.29 -13.66 -17.00
CA GLY A 146 8.56 -13.12 -17.47
C GLY A 146 8.59 -11.59 -17.44
N PRO A 147 9.78 -10.97 -17.63
CA PRO A 147 9.98 -9.51 -17.62
C PRO A 147 9.48 -8.84 -18.92
N VAL A 148 8.57 -9.46 -19.63
CA VAL A 148 8.00 -8.90 -20.85
C VAL A 148 7.09 -7.71 -20.46
N PRO A 149 7.23 -6.55 -21.12
CA PRO A 149 6.35 -5.41 -20.89
C PRO A 149 4.87 -5.78 -21.04
N TYR A 150 4.05 -5.23 -20.19
CA TYR A 150 2.61 -5.48 -20.16
C TYR A 150 1.84 -4.19 -19.94
N LEU A 151 0.62 -4.16 -20.44
CA LEU A 151 -0.30 -3.07 -20.19
C LEU A 151 -0.69 -3.06 -18.71
N ALA A 152 -0.21 -2.06 -17.97
CA ALA A 152 -0.55 -1.80 -16.58
C ALA A 152 -1.85 -1.01 -16.50
N ARG A 153 -1.91 0.15 -17.16
CA ARG A 153 -3.11 1.00 -17.17
C ARG A 153 -3.47 1.41 -18.59
N VAL A 154 -4.75 1.43 -18.86
CA VAL A 154 -5.36 2.12 -20.00
C VAL A 154 -6.74 2.58 -19.57
N GLU A 155 -6.91 3.88 -19.39
CA GLU A 155 -8.17 4.41 -18.87
C GLU A 155 -8.59 5.70 -19.56
N VAL A 156 -9.88 5.95 -19.55
CA VAL A 156 -10.48 7.24 -19.82
C VAL A 156 -10.84 7.86 -18.47
N HIS A 157 -10.29 9.03 -18.20
CA HIS A 157 -10.67 9.87 -17.06
C HIS A 157 -11.51 11.04 -17.55
N GLN A 158 -12.71 11.20 -17.02
CA GLN A 158 -13.66 12.25 -17.36
C GLN A 158 -13.99 13.08 -16.14
N THR A 159 -13.61 14.37 -16.16
CA THR A 159 -14.01 15.35 -15.15
C THR A 159 -15.24 16.13 -15.64
N ILE A 160 -16.27 16.22 -14.80
CA ILE A 160 -17.51 16.98 -15.04
C ILE A 160 -17.68 18.00 -13.92
N GLY A 161 -17.49 19.28 -14.24
CA GLY A 161 -17.58 20.38 -13.28
C GLY A 161 -19.00 20.73 -12.90
N LEU A 162 -19.28 20.76 -11.60
CA LEU A 162 -20.56 21.14 -11.01
C LEU A 162 -20.55 22.58 -10.47
N THR A 163 -19.38 23.25 -10.46
CA THR A 163 -19.22 24.66 -10.10
C THR A 163 -18.27 25.37 -11.05
N SER A 164 -18.34 26.71 -11.07
CA SER A 164 -17.40 27.54 -11.82
C SER A 164 -16.12 27.88 -11.07
N LYS A 165 -16.08 27.67 -9.74
CA LYS A 165 -14.89 27.88 -8.93
C LYS A 165 -13.87 26.81 -9.24
N LEU A 166 -12.67 27.22 -9.65
CA LEU A 166 -11.55 26.32 -9.95
C LEU A 166 -10.57 26.33 -8.78
N VAL A 167 -9.99 25.16 -8.53
CA VAL A 167 -8.89 24.95 -7.58
C VAL A 167 -7.68 24.39 -8.32
N ASP A 168 -6.49 24.68 -7.81
CA ASP A 168 -5.25 24.17 -8.40
C ASP A 168 -5.13 22.66 -8.11
N GLN A 169 -4.66 21.92 -9.10
CA GLN A 169 -4.38 20.50 -9.01
C GLN A 169 -2.97 20.24 -9.54
N GLN A 170 -2.24 19.36 -8.86
CA GLN A 170 -0.96 18.90 -9.38
C GLN A 170 -1.19 17.94 -10.54
N ARG A 171 -0.55 18.21 -11.67
CA ARG A 171 -0.52 17.32 -12.82
C ARG A 171 0.23 16.03 -12.47
N SER A 172 -0.32 14.89 -12.88
CA SER A 172 0.25 13.57 -12.59
C SER A 172 -0.05 12.59 -13.74
N GLN A 173 0.46 11.37 -13.63
CA GLN A 173 0.12 10.26 -14.52
C GLN A 173 -1.38 9.87 -14.47
N PHE A 174 -2.12 10.27 -13.43
CA PHE A 174 -3.55 9.95 -13.29
C PHE A 174 -4.49 11.08 -13.70
N SER A 175 -3.98 12.30 -13.85
CA SER A 175 -4.76 13.46 -14.28
C SER A 175 -3.85 14.54 -14.85
N LEU A 176 -4.14 15.01 -16.07
CA LEU A 176 -3.32 15.99 -16.77
C LEU A 176 -3.77 17.44 -16.51
N ALA A 177 -4.89 17.62 -15.81
CA ALA A 177 -5.38 18.94 -15.44
C ALA A 177 -4.47 19.61 -14.41
N THR A 178 -4.26 20.92 -14.56
CA THR A 178 -3.61 21.77 -13.55
C THR A 178 -4.60 22.58 -12.73
N LYS A 179 -5.86 22.63 -13.18
CA LYS A 179 -6.99 23.27 -12.51
C LYS A 179 -8.26 22.47 -12.73
N VAL A 180 -9.01 22.22 -11.66
CA VAL A 180 -10.26 21.48 -11.70
C VAL A 180 -11.36 22.25 -10.97
N PRO A 181 -12.65 22.00 -11.28
CA PRO A 181 -13.74 22.56 -10.49
C PRO A 181 -13.67 22.07 -9.06
N GLU A 182 -13.89 22.96 -8.09
CA GLU A 182 -13.91 22.61 -6.65
C GLU A 182 -14.95 21.54 -6.33
N ARG A 183 -16.10 21.60 -7.00
CA ARG A 183 -17.13 20.56 -6.96
C ARG A 183 -17.27 19.91 -8.31
N ARG A 184 -17.11 18.60 -8.39
CA ARG A 184 -17.09 17.85 -9.64
C ARG A 184 -17.48 16.38 -9.47
N LEU A 185 -17.73 15.74 -10.62
CA LEU A 185 -17.72 14.30 -10.76
C LEU A 185 -16.49 13.91 -11.57
N ASP A 186 -15.71 12.99 -11.04
CA ASP A 186 -14.62 12.32 -11.75
C ASP A 186 -15.04 10.88 -12.02
N LEU A 187 -15.02 10.51 -13.31
CA LEU A 187 -15.39 9.18 -13.78
C LEU A 187 -14.18 8.54 -14.45
N ARG A 188 -13.88 7.30 -14.08
CA ARG A 188 -12.78 6.53 -14.65
C ARG A 188 -13.28 5.20 -15.16
N PHE A 189 -12.81 4.81 -16.33
CA PHE A 189 -13.15 3.54 -16.93
C PHE A 189 -11.96 2.96 -17.69
N GLY A 190 -11.61 1.71 -17.40
CA GLY A 190 -10.52 1.02 -18.08
C GLY A 190 -9.76 0.07 -17.19
N LYS A 191 -8.51 -0.25 -17.56
CA LYS A 191 -7.59 -1.03 -16.76
C LYS A 191 -6.82 -0.10 -15.83
N MET A 192 -6.78 -0.43 -14.52
CA MET A 192 -6.17 0.40 -13.47
C MET A 192 -5.84 -0.42 -12.21
N GLY A 193 -5.06 0.12 -11.30
CA GLY A 193 -4.95 -0.33 -9.92
C GLY A 193 -5.99 0.35 -9.05
N LEU A 194 -6.77 -0.39 -8.26
CA LEU A 194 -7.73 0.22 -7.32
C LEU A 194 -7.05 1.07 -6.24
N PRO A 195 -5.86 0.68 -5.69
CA PRO A 195 -5.13 1.48 -4.73
C PRO A 195 -4.63 2.84 -5.24
N ASP A 196 -4.60 3.06 -6.55
CA ASP A 196 -4.29 4.37 -7.12
C ASP A 196 -5.33 5.44 -6.71
N PHE A 197 -6.56 5.03 -6.36
CA PHE A 197 -7.70 5.92 -6.13
C PHE A 197 -8.41 5.71 -4.79
N LEU A 198 -8.21 4.58 -4.13
CA LEU A 198 -8.85 4.20 -2.87
C LEU A 198 -7.79 3.86 -1.83
N ASP A 199 -8.07 4.13 -0.54
CA ASP A 199 -7.20 3.87 0.61
C ASP A 199 -5.82 4.57 0.55
N ALA A 200 -5.59 5.48 -0.38
CA ALA A 200 -4.33 6.19 -0.50
C ALA A 200 -4.09 7.17 0.66
N ASN A 201 -2.84 7.27 1.15
CA ASN A 201 -2.41 8.35 2.04
C ASN A 201 -1.02 8.87 1.66
N GLY A 202 -0.75 10.12 1.96
CA GLY A 202 0.50 10.78 1.54
C GLY A 202 1.78 10.21 2.16
N PRO A 203 1.82 9.77 3.43
CA PRO A 203 3.02 9.23 4.05
C PRO A 203 3.30 7.76 3.75
N GLY A 204 2.32 6.94 3.40
CA GLY A 204 2.46 5.48 3.33
C GLY A 204 2.25 4.85 1.96
N SER A 205 1.49 5.50 1.04
CA SER A 205 1.11 4.90 -0.25
C SER A 205 2.05 5.28 -1.41
N ASP A 206 3.36 5.13 -1.21
CA ASP A 206 4.39 5.33 -2.24
C ASP A 206 5.53 4.34 -2.04
N SER A 207 5.38 3.14 -2.54
CA SER A 207 6.37 2.07 -2.42
C SER A 207 7.70 2.36 -3.13
N HIS A 208 7.76 3.36 -3.99
CA HIS A 208 8.96 3.72 -4.72
C HIS A 208 9.86 4.72 -3.99
N LEU A 209 9.28 5.59 -3.15
CA LEU A 209 10.04 6.61 -2.41
C LEU A 209 9.87 6.54 -0.90
N GLN A 210 8.91 5.76 -0.39
CA GLN A 210 8.58 5.64 1.03
C GLN A 210 8.71 4.17 1.50
N PHE A 211 7.74 3.67 2.27
CA PHE A 211 7.71 2.29 2.77
C PHE A 211 7.53 1.27 1.64
N MET A 212 8.11 0.09 1.79
CA MET A 212 8.04 -0.97 0.78
C MET A 212 7.15 -2.14 1.16
N ASN A 213 6.76 -2.23 2.43
CA ASN A 213 5.95 -3.35 2.92
C ASN A 213 4.53 -3.28 2.36
N TRP A 214 4.02 -4.40 1.88
CA TRP A 214 2.68 -4.51 1.27
C TRP A 214 1.57 -4.00 2.19
N THR A 215 1.62 -4.33 3.50
CA THR A 215 0.58 -3.95 4.45
C THR A 215 0.77 -2.56 5.06
N VAL A 216 1.80 -1.82 4.61
CA VAL A 216 1.99 -0.39 4.85
C VAL A 216 1.52 0.44 3.66
N ASP A 217 1.86 0.01 2.44
CA ASP A 217 1.48 0.76 1.23
C ASP A 217 -0.05 0.81 1.07
N ASN A 218 -0.72 -0.30 1.36
CA ASN A 218 -2.17 -0.41 1.32
C ASN A 218 -2.69 -1.15 2.56
N ASN A 219 -3.99 -0.97 2.86
CA ASN A 219 -4.66 -1.70 3.93
C ASN A 219 -4.57 -3.21 3.72
N GLY A 220 -3.80 -3.92 4.57
CA GLY A 220 -3.57 -5.36 4.43
C GLY A 220 -4.84 -6.21 4.44
N ALA A 221 -5.90 -5.76 5.13
CA ALA A 221 -7.17 -6.49 5.18
C ALA A 221 -8.15 -6.13 4.05
N TRP A 222 -7.76 -5.24 3.15
CA TRP A 222 -8.52 -4.92 1.96
C TRP A 222 -8.12 -5.82 0.79
N ASP A 223 -8.88 -6.88 0.58
CA ASP A 223 -8.69 -7.84 -0.51
C ASP A 223 -9.24 -7.26 -1.83
N TYR A 224 -8.57 -6.19 -2.33
CA TYR A 224 -9.03 -5.48 -3.52
C TYR A 224 -8.93 -6.31 -4.79
N ALA A 225 -9.87 -6.10 -5.71
CA ALA A 225 -9.92 -6.80 -6.98
C ALA A 225 -8.71 -6.46 -7.86
N ALA A 226 -7.89 -7.46 -8.18
CA ALA A 226 -6.74 -7.33 -9.05
C ALA A 226 -6.29 -8.69 -9.61
N ASP A 227 -5.65 -8.69 -10.77
CA ASP A 227 -4.84 -9.81 -11.23
C ASP A 227 -3.53 -9.92 -10.40
N THR A 228 -2.73 -10.95 -10.64
CA THR A 228 -1.46 -11.17 -9.93
C THR A 228 -0.44 -10.02 -10.08
N ARG A 229 -0.65 -9.07 -10.99
CA ARG A 229 0.18 -7.88 -11.20
C ARG A 229 -0.35 -6.62 -10.50
N GLY A 230 -1.50 -6.72 -9.82
CA GLY A 230 -2.12 -5.60 -9.10
C GLY A 230 -3.13 -4.78 -9.91
N TYR A 231 -3.49 -5.19 -11.13
CA TYR A 231 -4.37 -4.45 -12.04
C TYR A 231 -5.67 -5.17 -12.34
N THR A 232 -6.72 -4.39 -12.60
CA THR A 232 -8.03 -4.92 -13.03
C THR A 232 -8.70 -3.96 -13.98
N TYR A 233 -9.78 -4.40 -14.65
CA TYR A 233 -10.69 -3.49 -15.34
C TYR A 233 -11.77 -3.05 -14.37
N ALA A 234 -11.92 -1.73 -14.25
CA ALA A 234 -12.85 -1.12 -13.30
C ALA A 234 -13.59 0.09 -13.89
N PHE A 235 -14.69 0.43 -13.24
CA PHE A 235 -15.34 1.72 -13.33
C PHE A 235 -15.31 2.35 -11.94
N ILE A 236 -14.84 3.61 -11.86
CA ILE A 236 -14.84 4.40 -10.64
C ILE A 236 -15.64 5.68 -10.89
N ALA A 237 -16.53 6.02 -9.97
CA ALA A 237 -17.23 7.28 -9.91
C ALA A 237 -16.90 7.97 -8.59
N GLU A 238 -16.36 9.18 -8.67
CA GLU A 238 -16.05 10.02 -7.52
C GLU A 238 -16.86 11.33 -7.60
N TYR A 239 -17.57 11.65 -6.52
CA TYR A 239 -18.06 12.99 -6.27
C TYR A 239 -17.08 13.68 -5.34
N ASP A 240 -16.59 14.83 -5.75
CA ASP A 240 -15.62 15.62 -5.01
C ASP A 240 -16.16 17.01 -4.68
N ASP A 241 -15.97 17.42 -3.42
CA ASP A 241 -16.30 18.75 -2.92
C ASP A 241 -15.08 19.32 -2.14
N ALA A 242 -15.13 20.55 -1.71
CA ALA A 242 -14.02 21.23 -1.01
C ALA A 242 -13.48 20.42 0.20
N ASP A 243 -14.38 19.88 1.01
CA ASP A 243 -14.07 19.27 2.30
C ASP A 243 -14.18 17.74 2.34
N TRP A 244 -14.80 17.12 1.34
CA TRP A 244 -15.07 15.70 1.35
C TRP A 244 -15.22 15.13 -0.07
N SER A 245 -15.04 13.83 -0.19
CA SER A 245 -15.40 13.10 -1.41
C SER A 245 -16.05 11.75 -1.08
N ALA A 246 -16.80 11.23 -2.06
CA ALA A 246 -17.38 9.91 -2.01
C ALA A 246 -17.04 9.17 -3.31
N ARG A 247 -16.49 7.97 -3.18
CA ARG A 247 -16.07 7.13 -4.29
C ARG A 247 -16.83 5.83 -4.29
N TYR A 248 -17.22 5.38 -5.48
CA TYR A 248 -17.70 4.04 -5.73
C TYR A 248 -16.90 3.40 -6.83
N ALA A 249 -16.46 2.16 -6.64
CA ALA A 249 -15.76 1.39 -7.65
C ALA A 249 -16.40 0.01 -7.82
N ILE A 250 -16.49 -0.45 -9.07
CA ILE A 250 -16.81 -1.82 -9.43
C ILE A 250 -15.73 -2.35 -10.35
N ALA A 251 -15.18 -3.54 -10.06
CA ALA A 251 -14.03 -4.10 -10.73
C ALA A 251 -14.19 -5.60 -11.01
N LEU A 252 -13.48 -6.10 -12.01
CA LEU A 252 -13.38 -7.52 -12.29
C LEU A 252 -12.48 -8.21 -11.25
N MET A 253 -12.90 -9.38 -10.79
CA MET A 253 -12.09 -10.25 -9.92
C MET A 253 -11.31 -11.26 -10.77
N PRO A 254 -10.15 -11.77 -10.30
CA PRO A 254 -9.50 -12.88 -10.98
C PRO A 254 -10.32 -14.16 -10.93
N THR A 255 -10.08 -15.08 -11.86
CA THR A 255 -10.78 -16.37 -11.94
C THR A 255 -10.40 -17.33 -10.82
N ILE A 256 -9.17 -17.22 -10.31
CA ILE A 256 -8.61 -17.96 -9.17
C ILE A 256 -7.79 -17.00 -8.31
N ALA A 257 -7.57 -17.33 -7.04
CA ALA A 257 -6.74 -16.52 -6.14
C ALA A 257 -5.36 -16.22 -6.73
N ASN A 258 -4.97 -14.95 -6.72
CA ASN A 258 -3.73 -14.44 -7.29
C ASN A 258 -3.49 -14.86 -8.76
N GLY A 259 -4.58 -15.06 -9.53
CA GLY A 259 -4.52 -15.43 -10.95
C GLY A 259 -4.25 -14.23 -11.86
N ILE A 260 -3.75 -14.53 -13.09
CA ILE A 260 -3.55 -13.49 -14.12
C ILE A 260 -4.83 -13.23 -14.94
N ASP A 261 -5.72 -14.21 -15.04
CA ASP A 261 -6.93 -14.12 -15.84
C ASP A 261 -8.09 -13.56 -15.02
N LEU A 262 -8.76 -12.53 -15.53
CA LEU A 262 -9.92 -11.91 -14.92
C LEU A 262 -11.22 -12.57 -15.39
N GLU A 263 -12.20 -12.68 -14.49
CA GLU A 263 -13.59 -13.11 -14.83
C GLU A 263 -14.37 -11.93 -15.43
N TRP A 264 -14.66 -12.00 -16.70
CA TRP A 264 -15.35 -10.93 -17.43
C TRP A 264 -16.86 -10.85 -17.16
N ASN A 265 -17.42 -11.82 -16.48
CA ASN A 265 -18.81 -11.82 -16.09
C ASN A 265 -18.99 -11.26 -14.68
N LEU A 266 -19.28 -9.96 -14.57
CA LEU A 266 -19.51 -9.25 -13.30
C LEU A 266 -20.59 -9.89 -12.40
N ARG A 267 -21.47 -10.72 -12.95
CA ARG A 267 -22.47 -11.47 -12.16
C ARG A 267 -21.87 -12.68 -11.48
N ARG A 268 -20.75 -13.20 -11.99
CA ARG A 268 -20.03 -14.34 -11.41
C ARG A 268 -18.96 -13.87 -10.43
N ALA A 269 -18.22 -12.83 -10.80
CA ALA A 269 -17.18 -12.29 -9.95
C ALA A 269 -17.07 -10.77 -10.13
N SER A 270 -17.09 -10.04 -9.02
CA SER A 270 -16.92 -8.59 -9.00
C SER A 270 -16.48 -8.12 -7.62
N GLY A 271 -15.59 -7.15 -7.57
CA GLY A 271 -15.26 -6.38 -6.39
C GLY A 271 -16.00 -5.06 -6.41
N GLN A 272 -16.70 -4.72 -5.33
CA GLN A 272 -17.37 -3.43 -5.16
C GLN A 272 -16.81 -2.73 -3.95
N ASN A 273 -16.51 -1.44 -4.09
CA ASN A 273 -15.91 -0.63 -3.06
C ASN A 273 -16.66 0.69 -2.91
N VAL A 274 -16.78 1.17 -1.69
CA VAL A 274 -17.25 2.51 -1.37
C VAL A 274 -16.26 3.16 -0.44
N GLU A 275 -15.82 4.38 -0.74
CA GLU A 275 -14.97 5.15 0.16
C GLU A 275 -15.55 6.54 0.38
N LEU A 276 -15.54 6.96 1.64
CA LEU A 276 -15.83 8.32 2.06
C LEU A 276 -14.55 8.96 2.59
N GLU A 277 -14.23 10.14 2.09
CA GLU A 277 -13.05 10.91 2.50
C GLU A 277 -13.49 12.26 3.09
N TYR A 278 -12.87 12.64 4.19
CA TYR A 278 -13.05 13.94 4.85
C TYR A 278 -11.71 14.63 5.06
N ARG A 279 -11.56 15.84 4.50
CA ARG A 279 -10.30 16.59 4.37
C ARG A 279 -10.16 17.75 5.37
N LYS A 280 -10.87 17.72 6.46
CA LYS A 280 -10.64 18.67 7.56
C LYS A 280 -9.87 18.00 8.67
N THR A 281 -8.91 18.71 9.22
CA THR A 281 -8.07 18.26 10.32
C THR A 281 -8.90 17.65 11.44
N PRO A 282 -8.86 16.34 11.69
CA PRO A 282 -9.57 15.72 12.81
C PRO A 282 -9.12 16.26 14.17
N LEU A 283 -7.88 16.74 14.23
CA LEU A 283 -7.26 17.32 15.43
C LEU A 283 -7.34 18.87 15.46
N ALA A 284 -8.29 19.49 14.76
CA ALA A 284 -8.46 20.96 14.71
C ALA A 284 -8.63 21.62 16.07
N PHE A 285 -9.00 20.85 17.10
CA PHE A 285 -9.13 21.35 18.48
C PHE A 285 -7.78 21.51 19.21
N VAL A 286 -6.68 20.91 18.68
CA VAL A 286 -5.32 20.99 19.26
C VAL A 286 -4.26 21.47 18.28
N LEU A 287 -4.52 21.39 16.96
CA LEU A 287 -3.58 21.80 15.92
C LEU A 287 -4.05 23.09 15.23
N PRO A 288 -3.12 23.92 14.73
CA PRO A 288 -3.45 25.06 13.89
C PRO A 288 -4.28 24.67 12.66
N ALA A 289 -5.20 25.53 12.24
CA ALA A 289 -6.15 25.25 11.16
C ALA A 289 -5.49 25.03 9.78
N GLU A 290 -4.28 25.54 9.59
CA GLU A 290 -3.48 25.35 8.38
C GLU A 290 -2.86 23.93 8.26
N ARG A 291 -2.92 23.13 9.31
CA ARG A 291 -2.42 21.75 9.29
C ARG A 291 -3.42 20.84 8.59
N LYS A 292 -2.98 20.22 7.50
CA LYS A 292 -3.82 19.32 6.73
C LYS A 292 -3.99 17.99 7.44
N GLY A 293 -5.18 17.43 7.35
CA GLY A 293 -5.47 16.08 7.82
C GLY A 293 -6.63 15.51 7.02
N THR A 294 -6.61 14.20 6.84
CA THR A 294 -7.62 13.48 6.07
C THR A 294 -8.00 12.20 6.80
N VAL A 295 -9.27 11.85 6.76
CA VAL A 295 -9.78 10.55 7.23
C VAL A 295 -10.58 9.91 6.11
N ARG A 296 -10.36 8.61 5.88
CA ARG A 296 -11.06 7.81 4.87
C ARG A 296 -11.71 6.61 5.53
N LEU A 297 -12.92 6.31 5.12
CA LEU A 297 -13.67 5.13 5.52
C LEU A 297 -13.98 4.31 4.27
N LEU A 298 -13.39 3.13 4.18
CA LEU A 298 -13.57 2.19 3.08
C LEU A 298 -14.48 1.04 3.50
N GLY A 299 -15.41 0.65 2.64
CA GLY A 299 -16.15 -0.59 2.71
C GLY A 299 -16.04 -1.35 1.40
N TYR A 300 -15.92 -2.69 1.45
CA TYR A 300 -15.87 -3.48 0.24
C TYR A 300 -16.65 -4.80 0.34
N VAL A 301 -17.08 -5.28 -0.82
CA VAL A 301 -17.73 -6.59 -0.99
C VAL A 301 -17.20 -7.22 -2.26
N ASN A 302 -16.64 -8.43 -2.13
CA ASN A 302 -16.16 -9.24 -3.23
C ASN A 302 -17.08 -10.44 -3.44
N HIS A 303 -17.47 -10.66 -4.68
CA HIS A 303 -18.11 -11.88 -5.15
C HIS A 303 -17.10 -12.59 -6.04
N ALA A 304 -16.74 -13.82 -5.72
CA ALA A 304 -15.85 -14.65 -6.53
C ALA A 304 -15.97 -16.13 -6.15
N ASN A 305 -15.23 -16.98 -6.85
CA ASN A 305 -15.17 -18.41 -6.55
C ASN A 305 -14.10 -18.67 -5.46
N MET A 306 -14.31 -18.07 -4.28
CA MET A 306 -13.38 -18.15 -3.14
C MET A 306 -13.68 -19.41 -2.31
N GLY A 307 -12.64 -20.10 -1.87
CA GLY A 307 -12.75 -21.23 -0.95
C GLY A 307 -13.19 -20.80 0.45
N ASP A 308 -13.78 -21.74 1.20
CA ASP A 308 -14.23 -21.55 2.59
C ASP A 308 -13.30 -22.33 3.52
N TYR A 309 -12.51 -21.64 4.35
CA TYR A 309 -11.56 -22.24 5.30
C TYR A 309 -12.24 -23.20 6.27
N ARG A 310 -13.42 -22.85 6.78
CA ARG A 310 -14.15 -23.70 7.74
C ARG A 310 -14.56 -25.02 7.12
N VAL A 311 -15.11 -24.99 5.91
CA VAL A 311 -15.51 -26.19 5.17
C VAL A 311 -14.30 -27.08 4.91
N GLN A 312 -13.20 -26.52 4.43
CA GLN A 312 -11.98 -27.28 4.15
C GLN A 312 -11.37 -27.90 5.41
N ASN A 313 -11.38 -27.19 6.53
CA ASN A 313 -10.95 -27.72 7.82
C ASN A 313 -11.77 -28.95 8.26
N LEU A 314 -13.10 -28.86 8.12
CA LEU A 314 -13.99 -29.98 8.46
C LEU A 314 -13.78 -31.19 7.55
N LEU A 315 -13.56 -30.99 6.25
CA LEU A 315 -13.27 -32.06 5.31
C LEU A 315 -11.96 -32.78 5.62
N ALA A 316 -10.89 -32.01 5.93
CA ALA A 316 -9.60 -32.57 6.32
C ALA A 316 -9.70 -33.38 7.62
N LEU A 317 -10.38 -32.84 8.65
CA LEU A 317 -10.59 -33.54 9.94
C LEU A 317 -11.42 -34.82 9.75
N ALA A 318 -12.47 -34.79 8.92
CA ALA A 318 -13.26 -35.98 8.61
C ALA A 318 -12.43 -37.05 7.86
N ALA A 319 -11.55 -36.67 6.95
CA ALA A 319 -10.65 -37.59 6.26
C ALA A 319 -9.64 -38.22 7.23
N ARG A 320 -9.10 -37.46 8.19
CA ARG A 320 -8.22 -37.96 9.25
C ARG A 320 -8.93 -38.97 10.14
N ALA A 321 -10.17 -38.70 10.53
CA ALA A 321 -10.97 -39.60 11.30
C ALA A 321 -11.31 -40.93 10.60
N LYS A 322 -11.35 -40.91 9.27
CA LYS A 322 -11.57 -42.09 8.41
C LYS A 322 -10.28 -42.86 8.08
N GLY A 323 -9.17 -42.58 8.74
CA GLY A 323 -7.91 -43.32 8.56
C GLY A 323 -6.89 -42.73 7.60
N ASN A 324 -7.05 -41.47 7.21
CA ASN A 324 -6.03 -40.70 6.49
C ASN A 324 -5.40 -39.61 7.36
N PRO A 325 -4.45 -39.94 8.25
CA PRO A 325 -3.88 -39.02 9.23
C PRO A 325 -3.08 -37.85 8.56
N ALA A 326 -2.66 -38.04 7.31
CA ALA A 326 -1.91 -37.04 6.54
C ALA A 326 -2.81 -36.06 5.74
N ALA A 327 -4.14 -36.20 5.81
CA ALA A 327 -5.05 -35.32 5.10
C ALA A 327 -4.85 -33.85 5.51
N THR A 328 -4.63 -32.98 4.55
CA THR A 328 -4.54 -31.52 4.73
C THR A 328 -5.73 -30.84 4.06
N PRO A 329 -6.21 -29.70 4.57
CA PRO A 329 -7.24 -28.96 3.89
C PRO A 329 -6.69 -28.32 2.60
N VAL A 330 -7.53 -28.21 1.57
CA VAL A 330 -7.17 -27.65 0.25
C VAL A 330 -8.19 -26.60 -0.12
N ILE A 331 -7.82 -25.32 -0.03
CA ILE A 331 -8.76 -24.21 -0.20
C ILE A 331 -9.38 -24.16 -1.61
N THR A 332 -8.62 -24.57 -2.62
CA THR A 332 -9.07 -24.61 -4.01
C THR A 332 -9.96 -25.81 -4.35
N ALA A 333 -10.05 -26.84 -3.47
CA ALA A 333 -10.88 -28.03 -3.67
C ALA A 333 -12.31 -27.82 -3.21
N HIS A 334 -13.02 -26.87 -3.81
CA HIS A 334 -14.40 -26.56 -3.47
C HIS A 334 -15.29 -26.56 -4.72
N PRO A 335 -16.62 -26.83 -4.58
CA PRO A 335 -17.55 -26.67 -5.68
C PRO A 335 -17.53 -25.21 -6.18
N PHE A 336 -17.60 -25.04 -7.49
CA PHE A 336 -17.66 -23.72 -8.11
C PHE A 336 -18.96 -23.00 -7.73
N ALA A 337 -18.97 -22.36 -6.58
CA ALA A 337 -20.05 -21.52 -6.12
C ALA A 337 -19.51 -20.11 -5.87
N THR A 338 -20.28 -19.11 -6.25
CA THR A 338 -19.94 -17.74 -5.90
C THR A 338 -20.07 -17.57 -4.39
N THR A 339 -19.01 -17.16 -3.76
CA THR A 339 -18.96 -16.81 -2.33
C THR A 339 -18.84 -15.30 -2.17
N VAL A 340 -19.04 -14.81 -0.95
CA VAL A 340 -19.03 -13.37 -0.64
C VAL A 340 -18.05 -13.11 0.49
N LYS A 341 -17.06 -12.27 0.22
CA LYS A 341 -16.14 -11.75 1.23
C LYS A 341 -16.34 -10.24 1.37
N TYR A 342 -16.34 -9.72 2.58
CA TYR A 342 -16.54 -8.30 2.82
C TYR A 342 -15.65 -7.80 3.96
N GLY A 343 -15.38 -6.51 3.94
CA GLY A 343 -14.57 -5.88 4.96
C GLY A 343 -14.71 -4.37 4.99
N ILE A 344 -14.02 -3.78 5.94
CA ILE A 344 -13.97 -2.33 6.17
C ILE A 344 -12.53 -1.89 6.42
N GLY A 345 -12.24 -0.64 6.04
CA GLY A 345 -10.97 0.04 6.30
C GLY A 345 -11.19 1.43 6.88
N LEU A 346 -10.32 1.83 7.78
CA LEU A 346 -10.17 3.21 8.23
C LEU A 346 -8.74 3.63 7.94
N ASN A 347 -8.56 4.77 7.29
CA ASN A 347 -7.26 5.35 6.96
C ASN A 347 -7.27 6.81 7.40
N PHE A 348 -6.21 7.25 8.06
CA PHE A 348 -6.04 8.66 8.41
C PHE A 348 -4.62 9.10 8.17
N GLU A 349 -4.47 10.39 7.89
CA GLU A 349 -3.20 11.10 7.85
C GLU A 349 -3.36 12.49 8.47
N GLN A 350 -2.28 13.00 9.08
CA GLN A 350 -2.28 14.30 9.74
C GLN A 350 -0.89 14.94 9.73
N GLU A 351 -0.81 16.18 9.25
CA GLU A 351 0.36 17.03 9.43
C GLU A 351 0.41 17.50 10.89
N LEU A 352 1.44 17.13 11.64
CA LEU A 352 1.68 17.62 12.98
C LEU A 352 2.53 18.90 12.96
N THR A 353 3.51 18.94 12.07
CA THR A 353 4.33 20.14 11.79
C THR A 353 4.47 20.31 10.28
N GLN A 354 5.25 21.30 9.81
CA GLN A 354 5.56 21.44 8.38
C GLN A 354 6.37 20.25 7.83
N ASP A 355 7.14 19.59 8.71
CA ASP A 355 8.07 18.53 8.32
C ASP A 355 7.58 17.13 8.75
N LEU A 356 6.71 17.03 9.76
CA LEU A 356 6.29 15.77 10.35
C LEU A 356 4.83 15.49 10.01
N ARG A 357 4.60 14.36 9.34
CA ARG A 357 3.27 13.78 9.11
C ARG A 357 3.14 12.46 9.85
N VAL A 358 1.95 12.15 10.32
CA VAL A 358 1.60 10.84 10.90
C VAL A 358 0.43 10.26 10.13
N PHE A 359 0.35 8.95 10.10
CA PHE A 359 -0.72 8.22 9.44
C PHE A 359 -1.00 6.90 10.16
N GLY A 360 -2.12 6.31 9.86
CA GLY A 360 -2.44 4.96 10.30
C GLY A 360 -3.62 4.39 9.56
N ARG A 361 -3.69 3.07 9.58
CA ARG A 361 -4.80 2.30 9.02
C ARG A 361 -5.29 1.27 10.01
N PHE A 362 -6.56 1.00 9.94
CA PHE A 362 -7.19 -0.17 10.52
C PHE A 362 -7.98 -0.88 9.43
N GLY A 363 -7.81 -2.18 9.33
CA GLY A 363 -8.51 -3.03 8.39
C GLY A 363 -9.10 -4.25 9.07
N TRP A 364 -10.26 -4.66 8.59
CA TRP A 364 -10.93 -5.87 9.02
C TRP A 364 -11.74 -6.48 7.88
N ASN A 365 -11.69 -7.79 7.75
CA ASN A 365 -12.60 -8.56 6.92
C ASN A 365 -13.17 -9.79 7.65
N GLU A 366 -14.14 -10.44 7.03
CA GLU A 366 -14.85 -11.56 7.66
C GLU A 366 -13.99 -12.81 7.89
N GLY A 367 -12.92 -13.04 7.08
CA GLY A 367 -11.87 -14.04 7.26
C GLY A 367 -12.29 -15.51 7.25
N GLN A 368 -13.49 -15.84 6.79
CA GLN A 368 -13.94 -17.21 6.56
C GLN A 368 -13.57 -17.70 5.17
N HIS A 369 -13.58 -16.75 4.19
CA HIS A 369 -13.30 -17.04 2.80
C HIS A 369 -11.85 -16.72 2.44
N GLU A 370 -11.35 -17.41 1.44
CA GLU A 370 -10.02 -17.26 0.88
C GLU A 370 -9.68 -15.79 0.55
N SER A 371 -8.46 -15.38 0.88
CA SER A 371 -7.91 -14.15 0.34
C SER A 371 -7.60 -14.35 -1.14
N TYR A 372 -7.99 -13.38 -1.99
CA TYR A 372 -8.13 -13.68 -3.40
C TYR A 372 -7.16 -12.90 -4.29
N ALA A 373 -6.82 -11.67 -3.92
CA ALA A 373 -6.04 -10.83 -4.81
C ALA A 373 -4.79 -10.20 -4.17
N TYR A 374 -4.84 -9.75 -2.90
CA TYR A 374 -3.77 -8.94 -2.36
C TYR A 374 -2.91 -9.64 -1.32
N THR A 375 -3.38 -9.77 -0.07
CA THR A 375 -2.63 -10.37 1.04
C THR A 375 -3.48 -11.37 1.81
N GLU A 376 -2.84 -12.29 2.52
CA GLU A 376 -3.53 -13.20 3.45
C GLU A 376 -3.62 -12.58 4.85
N VAL A 377 -4.38 -11.47 4.95
CA VAL A 377 -4.61 -10.70 6.18
C VAL A 377 -6.10 -10.50 6.39
N ASP A 378 -6.61 -10.82 7.60
CA ASP A 378 -8.01 -10.61 7.96
C ASP A 378 -8.20 -9.40 8.87
N GLN A 379 -7.14 -8.96 9.55
CA GLN A 379 -7.08 -7.73 10.35
C GLN A 379 -5.70 -7.12 10.25
N THR A 380 -5.65 -5.81 10.05
CA THR A 380 -4.41 -5.03 10.13
C THR A 380 -4.61 -3.82 11.01
N PHE A 381 -3.57 -3.43 11.70
CA PHE A 381 -3.43 -2.15 12.38
C PHE A 381 -2.05 -1.61 12.07
N GLU A 382 -1.97 -0.37 11.60
CA GLU A 382 -0.72 0.32 11.38
C GLU A 382 -0.74 1.73 11.96
N LEU A 383 0.43 2.18 12.39
CA LEU A 383 0.66 3.54 12.84
C LEU A 383 2.10 3.92 12.52
N GLY A 384 2.26 5.04 11.84
CA GLY A 384 3.58 5.50 11.42
C GLY A 384 3.61 6.99 11.12
N GLY A 385 4.72 7.41 10.53
CA GLY A 385 4.90 8.78 10.08
C GLY A 385 6.17 8.96 9.28
N ASP A 386 6.26 10.12 8.65
CA ASP A 386 7.46 10.54 7.93
C ASP A 386 7.92 11.95 8.35
N LEU A 387 9.21 12.17 8.22
CA LEU A 387 9.89 13.42 8.54
C LEU A 387 10.64 13.92 7.31
N ALA A 388 10.29 15.12 6.83
CA ALA A 388 10.99 15.79 5.73
C ALA A 388 12.38 16.31 6.19
N GLY A 389 13.33 16.28 5.26
CA GLY A 389 14.74 16.58 5.53
C GLY A 389 15.10 18.06 5.73
N ASN A 390 14.12 18.97 5.82
CA ASN A 390 14.36 20.40 6.06
C ASN A 390 15.24 20.66 7.30
N ARG A 391 15.05 19.86 8.36
CA ARG A 391 15.78 20.00 9.63
C ARG A 391 17.29 19.75 9.51
N TRP A 392 17.72 19.02 8.48
CA TRP A 392 19.14 18.76 8.18
C TRP A 392 19.58 19.30 6.82
N GLY A 393 18.82 20.28 6.27
CA GLY A 393 19.18 21.01 5.06
C GLY A 393 19.02 20.23 3.75
N ARG A 394 18.22 19.16 3.74
CA ARG A 394 17.96 18.30 2.58
C ARG A 394 16.48 18.13 2.35
N ALA A 395 15.82 19.20 1.89
CA ALA A 395 14.38 19.33 1.83
C ALA A 395 13.64 18.20 1.08
N ASN A 396 14.29 17.55 0.12
CA ASN A 396 13.71 16.46 -0.67
C ASN A 396 14.03 15.06 -0.12
N ASP A 397 14.80 14.98 0.98
CA ASP A 397 15.00 13.70 1.65
C ASP A 397 13.86 13.42 2.62
N LYS A 398 13.64 12.13 2.92
CA LYS A 398 12.62 11.69 3.88
C LYS A 398 13.16 10.58 4.78
N LEU A 399 12.72 10.60 6.02
CA LEU A 399 12.88 9.52 6.99
C LEU A 399 11.51 9.04 7.41
N GLY A 400 11.23 7.74 7.32
CA GLY A 400 9.97 7.15 7.77
C GLY A 400 10.14 6.08 8.82
N LEU A 401 9.12 5.92 9.67
CA LEU A 401 8.99 4.84 10.65
C LEU A 401 7.53 4.42 10.77
N VAL A 402 7.28 3.11 10.73
CA VAL A 402 5.93 2.55 10.88
C VAL A 402 5.97 1.23 11.62
N GLY A 403 4.97 0.99 12.47
CA GLY A 403 4.67 -0.30 13.07
C GLY A 403 3.36 -0.85 12.51
N VAL A 404 3.36 -2.14 12.16
CA VAL A 404 2.19 -2.86 11.64
C VAL A 404 1.96 -4.11 12.47
N SER A 405 0.70 -4.48 12.66
CA SER A 405 0.31 -5.73 13.30
C SER A 405 -0.81 -6.39 12.49
N ASN A 406 -0.48 -7.50 11.81
CA ASN A 406 -1.37 -8.29 11.00
C ASN A 406 -1.93 -9.49 11.76
N ALA A 407 -3.16 -9.91 11.43
CA ALA A 407 -3.79 -11.08 12.03
C ALA A 407 -4.72 -11.77 11.04
N ILE A 408 -4.96 -13.06 11.29
CA ILE A 408 -5.95 -13.88 10.60
C ILE A 408 -7.00 -14.43 11.55
N LYS A 409 -8.20 -14.73 11.03
CA LYS A 409 -9.33 -15.28 11.78
C LYS A 409 -9.10 -16.74 12.16
N ARG A 410 -9.89 -17.23 13.10
CA ARG A 410 -9.75 -18.57 13.66
C ARG A 410 -9.85 -19.69 12.62
N ASP A 411 -10.74 -19.57 11.63
CA ASP A 411 -10.90 -20.59 10.60
C ASP A 411 -9.66 -20.65 9.69
N HIS A 412 -9.07 -19.50 9.37
CA HIS A 412 -7.81 -19.40 8.63
C HIS A 412 -6.62 -19.91 9.46
N GLN A 413 -6.55 -19.58 10.78
CA GLN A 413 -5.53 -20.14 11.69
C GLN A 413 -5.58 -21.68 11.69
N ASN A 414 -6.78 -22.26 11.83
CA ASN A 414 -6.98 -23.70 11.82
C ASN A 414 -6.58 -24.34 10.49
N TYR A 415 -6.87 -23.65 9.37
CA TYR A 415 -6.48 -24.07 8.03
C TYR A 415 -4.97 -24.23 7.91
N LEU A 416 -4.21 -23.20 8.26
CA LEU A 416 -2.74 -23.24 8.24
C LEU A 416 -2.18 -24.24 9.27
N ALA A 417 -2.77 -24.35 10.46
CA ALA A 417 -2.36 -25.30 11.50
C ALA A 417 -2.55 -26.75 11.06
N LEU A 418 -3.57 -27.05 10.25
CA LEU A 418 -3.81 -28.38 9.67
C LEU A 418 -2.90 -28.68 8.47
N GLY A 419 -2.03 -27.76 8.08
CA GLY A 419 -1.10 -27.89 6.96
C GLY A 419 -1.65 -27.43 5.64
N GLY A 420 -2.72 -26.61 5.65
CA GLY A 420 -3.26 -25.96 4.45
C GLY A 420 -2.26 -24.96 3.86
N LEU A 421 -2.36 -24.75 2.55
CA LEU A 421 -1.55 -23.78 1.80
C LEU A 421 -2.45 -22.69 1.22
N GLY A 422 -2.16 -21.44 1.55
CA GLY A 422 -2.68 -20.27 0.87
C GLY A 422 -1.82 -19.90 -0.35
N PHE A 423 -2.11 -18.78 -0.98
CA PHE A 423 -1.28 -18.35 -2.12
C PHE A 423 0.05 -17.69 -1.66
N LEU A 424 0.16 -17.23 -0.40
CA LEU A 424 1.38 -16.70 0.21
C LEU A 424 1.90 -17.56 1.35
N LEU A 425 1.01 -18.16 2.16
CA LEU A 425 1.33 -18.71 3.47
C LEU A 425 1.17 -20.23 3.51
N GLY A 426 1.91 -20.88 4.42
CA GLY A 426 1.79 -22.31 4.67
C GLY A 426 3.07 -22.97 5.13
N ASP A 427 3.32 -22.97 6.43
CA ASP A 427 4.49 -23.58 7.07
C ASP A 427 4.33 -25.11 7.34
N GLY A 428 3.16 -25.67 6.99
CA GLY A 428 2.79 -27.06 7.31
C GLY A 428 2.32 -27.26 8.74
N LYS A 429 2.63 -26.32 9.65
CA LYS A 429 2.17 -26.21 11.04
C LYS A 429 2.08 -24.75 11.43
N LEU A 430 1.24 -24.45 12.43
CA LEU A 430 1.11 -23.09 12.94
C LEU A 430 1.02 -23.10 14.47
N SER A 431 1.89 -22.34 15.11
CA SER A 431 1.73 -21.86 16.48
C SER A 431 1.40 -20.37 16.36
N TYR A 432 0.11 -20.04 16.40
CA TYR A 432 -0.39 -18.72 16.00
C TYR A 432 0.11 -17.59 16.91
N ALA A 433 0.61 -16.54 16.26
CA ALA A 433 0.76 -15.19 16.81
C ALA A 433 0.48 -14.17 15.70
N ARG A 434 0.29 -12.90 16.04
CA ARG A 434 0.21 -11.84 15.03
C ARG A 434 1.57 -11.68 14.35
N GLU A 435 1.57 -11.38 13.06
CA GLU A 435 2.78 -10.93 12.37
C GLU A 435 2.95 -9.45 12.65
N ASP A 436 3.97 -9.11 13.45
CA ASP A 436 4.26 -7.73 13.82
C ASP A 436 5.50 -7.24 13.07
N ILE A 437 5.38 -6.08 12.42
CA ILE A 437 6.40 -5.50 11.53
C ILE A 437 6.77 -4.12 12.04
N LEU A 438 8.06 -3.84 12.09
CA LEU A 438 8.59 -2.48 12.25
C LEU A 438 9.43 -2.17 11.00
N GLU A 439 9.03 -1.16 10.23
CA GLU A 439 9.76 -0.70 9.05
C GLU A 439 10.26 0.72 9.23
N THR A 440 11.47 0.97 8.77
CA THR A 440 12.06 2.31 8.70
C THR A 440 12.85 2.48 7.42
N TYR A 441 12.74 3.67 6.82
CA TYR A 441 13.51 4.01 5.63
C TYR A 441 14.14 5.40 5.74
N TYR A 442 15.22 5.60 4.99
CA TYR A 442 15.74 6.92 4.65
C TYR A 442 15.90 7.02 3.14
N THR A 443 15.17 7.92 2.51
CA THR A 443 15.27 8.22 1.08
C THR A 443 15.99 9.52 0.86
N ALA A 444 17.12 9.46 0.16
CA ALA A 444 17.95 10.60 -0.21
C ALA A 444 17.70 10.99 -1.68
N HIS A 445 17.34 12.23 -1.93
CA HIS A 445 17.40 12.83 -3.27
C HIS A 445 18.85 13.10 -3.63
N THR A 446 19.43 12.31 -4.54
CA THR A 446 20.86 12.34 -4.86
C THR A 446 21.18 13.23 -6.06
N TRP A 447 20.34 13.23 -7.08
CA TRP A 447 20.51 14.05 -8.26
C TRP A 447 19.22 14.10 -9.10
N ARG A 448 18.72 15.28 -9.47
CA ARG A 448 17.49 15.45 -10.29
C ARG A 448 16.43 14.40 -9.91
N GLY A 449 16.04 13.53 -10.88
CA GLY A 449 15.09 12.44 -10.66
C GLY A 449 15.68 11.18 -9.99
N LEU A 450 16.93 11.20 -9.50
CA LEU A 450 17.57 10.03 -8.89
C LEU A 450 17.45 10.07 -7.37
N PHE A 451 16.85 9.03 -6.82
CA PHE A 451 16.71 8.80 -5.36
C PHE A 451 17.38 7.50 -4.95
N THR A 452 17.95 7.48 -3.77
CA THR A 452 18.51 6.27 -3.17
C THR A 452 17.96 6.10 -1.77
N SER A 453 17.45 4.91 -1.45
CA SER A 453 16.89 4.62 -0.14
C SER A 453 17.64 3.47 0.54
N LEU A 454 17.77 3.60 1.85
CA LEU A 454 18.08 2.49 2.75
C LEU A 454 16.81 2.16 3.52
N ASP A 455 16.49 0.88 3.63
CA ASP A 455 15.30 0.40 4.33
C ASP A 455 15.66 -0.79 5.23
N ALA A 456 14.96 -0.91 6.35
CA ALA A 456 15.08 -2.02 7.27
C ALA A 456 13.72 -2.40 7.84
N GLN A 457 13.40 -3.69 7.78
CA GLN A 457 12.18 -4.26 8.34
C GLN A 457 12.53 -5.33 9.38
N LEU A 458 11.96 -5.22 10.56
CA LEU A 458 12.03 -6.26 11.60
C LEU A 458 10.67 -6.92 11.71
N ILE A 459 10.60 -8.23 11.46
CA ILE A 459 9.36 -9.00 11.39
C ILE A 459 9.38 -10.05 12.48
N ALA A 460 8.46 -9.95 13.43
CA ALA A 460 8.19 -10.98 14.42
C ALA A 460 7.11 -11.92 13.89
N HIS A 461 7.26 -13.21 14.18
CA HIS A 461 6.30 -14.26 13.83
C HIS A 461 5.96 -14.32 12.33
N PRO A 462 6.96 -14.41 11.42
CA PRO A 462 6.73 -14.44 9.98
C PRO A 462 5.71 -15.53 9.62
N GLY A 463 4.71 -15.14 8.78
CA GLY A 463 3.61 -16.02 8.40
C GLY A 463 2.70 -16.38 9.58
N TYR A 464 2.53 -15.52 10.57
CA TYR A 464 1.76 -15.71 11.81
C TYR A 464 2.29 -16.80 12.74
N ASN A 465 3.55 -17.20 12.61
CA ASN A 465 4.07 -18.37 13.30
C ASN A 465 5.12 -18.00 14.36
N GLN A 466 4.74 -18.01 15.63
CA GLN A 466 5.65 -17.71 16.76
C GLN A 466 6.79 -18.73 16.93
N ALA A 467 6.73 -19.88 16.28
CA ALA A 467 7.83 -20.83 16.27
C ALA A 467 8.98 -20.40 15.33
N ARG A 468 8.77 -19.35 14.52
CA ARG A 468 9.70 -18.85 13.51
C ARG A 468 10.04 -17.39 13.73
N GLY A 469 11.25 -16.98 13.37
CA GLY A 469 11.69 -15.59 13.51
C GLY A 469 12.23 -15.23 14.91
N PRO A 470 12.40 -13.94 15.24
CA PRO A 470 12.20 -12.81 14.31
C PRO A 470 13.21 -12.79 13.16
N VAL A 471 12.88 -12.11 12.08
CA VAL A 471 13.74 -11.88 10.94
C VAL A 471 13.93 -10.39 10.68
N ALA A 472 15.16 -9.97 10.37
CA ALA A 472 15.46 -8.62 9.91
C ALA A 472 15.74 -8.67 8.40
N VAL A 473 15.08 -7.80 7.64
CA VAL A 473 15.29 -7.63 6.20
C VAL A 473 15.88 -6.25 5.96
N PHE A 474 16.95 -6.20 5.18
CA PHE A 474 17.61 -4.95 4.81
C PHE A 474 17.52 -4.74 3.31
N SER A 475 17.26 -3.50 2.90
CA SER A 475 17.08 -3.18 1.50
C SER A 475 17.86 -1.94 1.09
N VAL A 476 18.31 -1.95 -0.16
CA VAL A 476 18.81 -0.77 -0.86
C VAL A 476 17.95 -0.59 -2.12
N ARG A 477 17.32 0.57 -2.24
CA ARG A 477 16.49 0.93 -3.39
C ARG A 477 17.15 2.08 -4.14
N THR A 478 17.19 1.97 -5.48
CA THR A 478 17.52 3.05 -6.39
C THR A 478 16.31 3.32 -7.26
N HIS A 479 15.82 4.54 -7.24
CA HIS A 479 14.66 4.99 -7.99
C HIS A 479 15.02 6.14 -8.90
N VAL A 480 14.50 6.12 -10.13
CA VAL A 480 14.72 7.18 -11.13
C VAL A 480 13.38 7.58 -11.73
N ASP A 481 13.06 8.87 -11.65
CA ASP A 481 11.94 9.51 -12.35
C ASP A 481 12.43 10.29 -13.59
N PHE A 482 11.86 10.07 -14.76
CA PHE A 482 12.25 10.71 -16.00
C PHE A 482 11.08 11.09 -16.92
#